data_dfdbf55f0096d8646bc83e6b2b7b3b05
#
_entry.id   dfdbf55f0096d8646bc83e6b2b7b3b05
#
_cell.length_a   1.000
_cell.length_b   1.000
_cell.length_c   1.000
_cell.angle_alpha   90.00
_cell.angle_beta   90.00
_cell.angle_gamma   90.00
#
_symmetry.space_group_name_H-M   'P 1'
#
loop_
_entity.id
_entity.type
_entity.pdbx_description
1 polymer ?
#
loop_
_entity_poly.entity_id
_entity_poly.type
_entity_poly.pdbx_seq_one_letter_code
_entity_poly.pdbx_strand_id
1 'polypeptide(L)'
;MVLGVAVPRAALASEALRVVTTFTVLEDLTRQVAGERAEVVTLTPAGAEVHEWELKPRNFMALEHADLVFYNGFNLEQWMHQVRAVVADGVPVVALAEQSGYPTRPIVAGDFEGAPDPHLWMDVRAAREYVRTIREALEEADPGGAAGYRRRAADFKERLDALHDEVVRELERVPAQRRLLVTSEAAFVYFAAAYDFRHDGIWGSNAEQEGTPRQLMRVIDLVNEWEPPALFWESTISDRYVRSVASETGTRVAGPLYVDSVSASSGEAPDYISMMRFNARLVANELGVDER
;
A
#
# COMPACT_ATOMS: atom_id res chain seq x y z
N MET A 1 36.48 2.95 56.83
CA MET A 1 35.77 2.09 55.93
C MET A 1 34.53 2.85 55.46
N VAL A 2 34.60 3.51 54.29
CA VAL A 2 33.49 4.33 53.76
C VAL A 2 32.74 3.45 52.78
N LEU A 3 31.51 3.08 53.14
CA LEU A 3 30.60 2.37 52.24
C LEU A 3 30.06 3.38 51.17
N GLY A 4 30.54 3.24 49.94
CA GLY A 4 29.98 3.96 48.81
C GLY A 4 28.60 3.38 48.44
N VAL A 5 27.54 4.14 48.67
CA VAL A 5 26.19 3.83 48.18
C VAL A 5 26.15 4.12 46.67
N ALA A 6 26.11 3.07 45.84
CA ALA A 6 25.85 3.20 44.43
C ALA A 6 24.38 3.57 44.21
N VAL A 7 24.12 4.84 43.83
CA VAL A 7 22.81 5.29 43.40
C VAL A 7 22.55 4.70 42.00
N PRO A 8 21.48 3.93 41.80
CA PRO A 8 21.16 3.46 40.48
C PRO A 8 20.83 4.68 39.60
N ARG A 9 21.59 4.85 38.53
CA ARG A 9 21.32 5.85 37.49
C ARG A 9 20.00 5.44 36.81
N ALA A 10 18.92 6.13 37.14
CA ALA A 10 17.66 5.98 36.41
C ALA A 10 17.99 6.16 34.92
N ALA A 11 17.75 5.13 34.10
CA ALA A 11 17.79 5.25 32.66
C ALA A 11 16.72 6.29 32.31
N LEU A 12 17.15 7.44 31.79
CA LEU A 12 16.25 8.39 31.18
C LEU A 12 15.50 7.59 30.08
N ALA A 13 14.19 7.51 30.20
CA ALA A 13 13.37 6.96 29.13
C ALA A 13 13.72 7.75 27.87
N SER A 14 14.30 7.10 26.87
CA SER A 14 14.50 7.71 25.55
C SER A 14 13.13 8.19 25.07
N GLU A 15 13.03 9.44 24.66
CA GLU A 15 11.82 9.89 23.94
C GLU A 15 11.52 8.90 22.82
N ALA A 16 10.24 8.59 22.62
CA ALA A 16 9.84 7.69 21.56
C ALA A 16 10.22 8.31 20.21
N LEU A 17 10.80 7.50 19.31
CA LEU A 17 11.15 7.93 17.95
C LEU A 17 9.89 8.40 17.23
N ARG A 18 9.92 9.58 16.61
CA ARG A 18 8.81 10.12 15.83
C ARG A 18 8.96 9.76 14.36
N VAL A 19 8.14 8.82 13.89
CA VAL A 19 8.16 8.33 12.52
C VAL A 19 6.95 8.85 11.77
N VAL A 20 7.17 9.52 10.65
CA VAL A 20 6.12 9.96 9.74
C VAL A 20 6.06 9.05 8.54
N THR A 21 4.85 8.65 8.14
CA THR A 21 4.59 7.89 6.91
C THR A 21 3.64 8.67 6.02
N THR A 22 3.71 8.44 4.72
CA THR A 22 2.88 9.18 3.76
C THR A 22 1.44 8.71 3.74
N PHE A 23 1.18 7.41 3.85
CA PHE A 23 -0.17 6.84 3.81
C PHE A 23 -0.33 5.62 4.73
N THR A 24 -1.55 5.19 4.91
CA THR A 24 -1.96 4.27 5.97
C THR A 24 -1.41 2.85 5.85
N VAL A 25 -1.12 2.37 4.62
CA VAL A 25 -0.47 1.06 4.43
C VAL A 25 0.94 1.09 5.00
N LEU A 26 1.73 2.16 4.71
CA LEU A 26 3.07 2.30 5.27
C LEU A 26 3.04 2.53 6.78
N GLU A 27 2.00 3.21 7.29
CA GLU A 27 1.78 3.37 8.72
C GLU A 27 1.65 2.02 9.42
N ASP A 28 0.79 1.13 8.91
CA ASP A 28 0.59 -0.19 9.50
C ASP A 28 1.88 -1.02 9.44
N LEU A 29 2.52 -1.15 8.27
CA LEU A 29 3.77 -1.88 8.13
C LEU A 29 4.85 -1.36 9.09
N THR A 30 4.93 -0.03 9.27
CA THR A 30 5.88 0.61 10.18
C THR A 30 5.55 0.29 11.64
N ARG A 31 4.28 0.39 12.05
CA ARG A 31 3.82 0.07 13.41
C ARG A 31 4.10 -1.37 13.80
N GLN A 32 3.92 -2.33 12.87
CA GLN A 32 4.23 -3.74 13.10
C GLN A 32 5.70 -3.96 13.47
N VAL A 33 6.62 -3.18 12.91
CA VAL A 33 8.06 -3.27 13.20
C VAL A 33 8.47 -2.41 14.39
N ALA A 34 7.99 -1.17 14.44
CA ALA A 34 8.36 -0.19 15.46
C ALA A 34 7.86 -0.57 16.88
N GLY A 35 6.64 -1.12 16.97
CA GLY A 35 5.97 -1.35 18.25
C GLY A 35 5.82 -0.06 19.05
N GLU A 36 5.90 -0.13 20.38
CA GLU A 36 5.73 1.01 21.28
C GLU A 36 6.97 1.94 21.37
N ARG A 37 8.05 1.61 20.66
CA ARG A 37 9.29 2.42 20.69
C ARG A 37 9.25 3.64 19.78
N ALA A 38 8.29 3.69 18.85
CA ALA A 38 8.09 4.84 17.98
C ALA A 38 6.62 5.30 18.02
N GLU A 39 6.44 6.60 17.97
CA GLU A 39 5.18 7.23 17.62
C GLU A 39 5.10 7.31 16.09
N VAL A 40 4.20 6.54 15.48
CA VAL A 40 4.04 6.52 14.02
C VAL A 40 2.79 7.31 13.64
N VAL A 41 2.98 8.31 12.79
CA VAL A 41 1.91 9.21 12.31
C VAL A 41 1.88 9.17 10.79
N THR A 42 0.68 9.08 10.21
CA THR A 42 0.50 9.16 8.76
C THR A 42 0.02 10.53 8.29
N LEU A 43 0.47 10.96 7.12
CA LEU A 43 0.08 12.26 6.53
C LEU A 43 -1.31 12.20 5.91
N THR A 44 -1.65 11.10 5.21
CA THR A 44 -2.98 10.92 4.64
C THR A 44 -3.86 10.06 5.55
N PRO A 45 -5.11 10.47 5.81
CA PRO A 45 -6.04 9.66 6.60
C PRO A 45 -6.56 8.45 5.80
N ALA A 46 -7.17 7.49 6.50
CA ALA A 46 -7.84 6.37 5.86
C ALA A 46 -8.90 6.84 4.85
N GLY A 47 -8.91 6.22 3.67
CA GLY A 47 -9.82 6.54 2.57
C GLY A 47 -9.41 7.74 1.71
N ALA A 48 -8.25 8.38 2.01
CA ALA A 48 -7.74 9.46 1.17
C ALA A 48 -7.00 8.91 -0.05
N GLU A 49 -7.14 9.62 -1.17
CA GLU A 49 -6.32 9.46 -2.35
C GLU A 49 -4.89 9.96 -2.05
N VAL A 50 -3.86 9.17 -2.39
CA VAL A 50 -2.48 9.44 -2.00
C VAL A 50 -1.67 10.17 -3.07
N HIS A 51 -1.99 10.02 -4.35
CA HIS A 51 -1.20 10.58 -5.45
C HIS A 51 -1.18 12.11 -5.46
N GLU A 52 -2.32 12.74 -5.20
CA GLU A 52 -2.52 14.20 -5.25
C GLU A 52 -2.88 14.82 -3.89
N TRP A 53 -2.33 14.26 -2.81
CA TRP A 53 -2.62 14.79 -1.47
C TRP A 53 -2.07 16.20 -1.27
N GLU A 54 -2.89 17.08 -0.72
CA GLU A 54 -2.48 18.41 -0.29
C GLU A 54 -2.18 18.42 1.21
N LEU A 55 -0.94 18.81 1.58
CA LEU A 55 -0.54 18.88 2.99
C LEU A 55 -1.42 19.86 3.79
N LYS A 56 -1.90 19.39 4.93
CA LYS A 56 -2.68 20.18 5.89
C LYS A 56 -1.78 20.73 7.00
N PRO A 57 -2.17 21.76 7.75
CA PRO A 57 -1.35 22.32 8.84
C PRO A 57 -0.80 21.29 9.82
N ARG A 58 -1.59 20.25 10.16
CA ARG A 58 -1.15 19.14 11.02
C ARG A 58 -0.02 18.31 10.42
N ASN A 59 0.02 18.19 9.08
CA ASN A 59 1.07 17.46 8.40
C ASN A 59 2.41 18.18 8.52
N PHE A 60 2.41 19.52 8.39
CA PHE A 60 3.62 20.33 8.57
C PHE A 60 4.17 20.17 10.00
N MET A 61 3.30 20.24 11.02
CA MET A 61 3.72 20.04 12.41
C MET A 61 4.32 18.63 12.64
N ALA A 62 3.74 17.59 12.04
CA ALA A 62 4.29 16.24 12.14
C ALA A 62 5.68 16.13 11.49
N LEU A 63 5.85 16.74 10.31
CA LEU A 63 7.11 16.73 9.56
C LEU A 63 8.22 17.53 10.23
N GLU A 64 7.92 18.69 10.83
CA GLU A 64 8.87 19.52 11.58
C GLU A 64 9.49 18.79 12.78
N HIS A 65 8.79 17.82 13.34
CA HIS A 65 9.22 17.05 14.50
C HIS A 65 9.56 15.59 14.19
N ALA A 66 9.64 15.23 12.91
CA ALA A 66 9.98 13.88 12.49
C ALA A 66 11.46 13.56 12.75
N ASP A 67 11.74 12.38 13.27
CA ASP A 67 13.08 11.79 13.35
C ASP A 67 13.37 10.89 12.15
N LEU A 68 12.32 10.43 11.46
CA LEU A 68 12.38 9.53 10.29
C LEU A 68 11.10 9.67 9.47
N VAL A 69 11.22 9.69 8.14
CA VAL A 69 10.08 9.74 7.22
C VAL A 69 10.14 8.55 6.26
N PHE A 70 9.04 7.82 6.15
CA PHE A 70 8.84 6.80 5.13
C PHE A 70 7.82 7.25 4.08
N TYR A 71 8.17 7.06 2.82
CA TYR A 71 7.28 7.24 1.68
C TYR A 71 7.47 6.06 0.70
N ASN A 72 6.56 5.91 -0.26
CA ASN A 72 6.67 4.80 -1.19
C ASN A 72 7.77 4.99 -2.23
N GLY A 73 7.73 6.08 -2.96
CA GLY A 73 8.61 6.33 -4.11
C GLY A 73 7.95 5.95 -5.44
N PHE A 74 8.72 5.87 -6.52
CA PHE A 74 8.25 5.69 -7.89
C PHE A 74 7.14 6.67 -8.28
N ASN A 75 7.23 7.90 -7.77
CA ASN A 75 6.29 8.99 -8.03
C ASN A 75 4.83 8.71 -7.58
N LEU A 76 4.62 7.81 -6.61
CA LEU A 76 3.29 7.65 -5.98
C LEU A 76 2.86 8.98 -5.38
N GLU A 77 3.69 9.53 -4.48
CA GLU A 77 3.43 10.79 -3.80
C GLU A 77 4.00 11.97 -4.62
N GLN A 78 3.22 12.54 -5.53
CA GLN A 78 3.65 13.67 -6.38
C GLN A 78 4.00 14.94 -5.59
N TRP A 79 3.54 15.00 -4.35
CA TRP A 79 3.73 16.11 -3.40
C TRP A 79 4.98 15.99 -2.51
N MET A 80 5.87 14.98 -2.74
CA MET A 80 7.08 14.78 -1.91
C MET A 80 8.03 15.98 -1.88
N HIS A 81 7.99 16.86 -2.87
CA HIS A 81 8.75 18.12 -2.84
C HIS A 81 8.35 19.03 -1.66
N GLN A 82 7.06 19.02 -1.26
CA GLN A 82 6.56 19.75 -0.09
C GLN A 82 7.08 19.12 1.22
N VAL A 83 7.09 17.78 1.30
CA VAL A 83 7.65 17.06 2.46
C VAL A 83 9.10 17.42 2.67
N ARG A 84 9.92 17.34 1.61
CA ARG A 84 11.35 17.66 1.66
C ARG A 84 11.65 19.12 2.00
N ALA A 85 10.72 20.04 1.73
CA ALA A 85 10.88 21.44 2.08
C ALA A 85 10.63 21.75 3.58
N VAL A 86 10.01 20.82 4.32
CA VAL A 86 9.59 21.01 5.72
C VAL A 86 10.41 20.17 6.69
N VAL A 87 10.79 18.97 6.30
CA VAL A 87 11.60 18.07 7.14
C VAL A 87 12.94 18.71 7.46
N ALA A 88 13.37 18.63 8.71
CA ALA A 88 14.61 19.21 9.15
C ALA A 88 15.84 18.59 8.46
N ASP A 89 16.90 19.39 8.29
CA ASP A 89 18.16 18.91 7.70
C ASP A 89 18.71 17.70 8.47
N GLY A 90 19.09 16.66 7.71
CA GLY A 90 19.67 15.44 8.29
C GLY A 90 18.67 14.37 8.74
N VAL A 91 17.36 14.65 8.74
CA VAL A 91 16.32 13.63 8.99
C VAL A 91 16.24 12.68 7.76
N PRO A 92 16.37 11.35 7.96
CA PRO A 92 16.26 10.40 6.87
C PRO A 92 14.83 10.40 6.27
N VAL A 93 14.76 10.47 4.94
CA VAL A 93 13.52 10.37 4.14
C VAL A 93 13.68 9.19 3.20
N VAL A 94 13.07 8.05 3.53
CA VAL A 94 13.34 6.73 2.96
C VAL A 94 12.24 6.31 2.00
N ALA A 95 12.59 6.05 0.74
CA ALA A 95 11.69 5.52 -0.29
C ALA A 95 11.60 4.00 -0.16
N LEU A 96 10.51 3.47 0.39
CA LEU A 96 10.40 2.04 0.70
C LEU A 96 10.39 1.17 -0.56
N ALA A 97 9.65 1.54 -1.60
CA ALA A 97 9.60 0.78 -2.84
C ALA A 97 10.97 0.75 -3.55
N GLU A 98 11.60 1.92 -3.69
CA GLU A 98 12.89 2.05 -4.39
C GLU A 98 14.03 1.34 -3.65
N GLN A 99 14.01 1.38 -2.31
CA GLN A 99 15.04 0.75 -1.47
C GLN A 99 14.74 -0.71 -1.11
N SER A 100 13.56 -1.21 -1.46
CA SER A 100 13.20 -2.61 -1.22
C SER A 100 14.05 -3.60 -2.01
N GLY A 101 14.55 -3.18 -3.17
CA GLY A 101 15.22 -4.06 -4.13
C GLY A 101 14.26 -5.07 -4.79
N TYR A 102 12.96 -4.95 -4.58
CA TYR A 102 11.97 -5.80 -5.23
C TYR A 102 11.88 -5.48 -6.73
N PRO A 103 11.77 -6.48 -7.63
CA PRO A 103 11.71 -6.23 -9.06
C PRO A 103 10.51 -5.37 -9.45
N THR A 104 10.75 -4.30 -10.21
CA THR A 104 9.69 -3.42 -10.70
C THR A 104 8.93 -4.02 -11.88
N ARG A 105 7.66 -3.61 -12.01
CA ARG A 105 6.81 -3.88 -13.17
C ARG A 105 6.37 -2.58 -13.79
N PRO A 106 6.15 -2.55 -15.12
CA PRO A 106 5.69 -1.33 -15.78
C PRO A 106 4.20 -1.07 -15.53
N ILE A 107 3.83 0.21 -15.52
CA ILE A 107 2.44 0.65 -15.68
C ILE A 107 1.96 0.15 -17.05
N VAL A 108 0.77 -0.46 -17.09
CA VAL A 108 0.30 -1.22 -18.26
C VAL A 108 -0.48 -0.38 -19.27
N ALA A 109 -0.88 0.84 -18.93
CA ALA A 109 -1.68 1.71 -19.80
C ALA A 109 -1.51 3.18 -19.40
N GLY A 110 -2.01 4.11 -20.26
CA GLY A 110 -2.11 5.53 -19.95
C GLY A 110 -0.87 6.33 -20.29
N ASP A 111 -0.80 7.55 -19.74
CA ASP A 111 0.26 8.53 -20.06
C ASP A 111 1.63 8.14 -19.47
N PHE A 112 1.63 7.30 -18.44
CA PHE A 112 2.83 6.79 -17.77
C PHE A 112 3.17 5.34 -18.14
N GLU A 113 2.58 4.80 -19.21
CA GLU A 113 2.84 3.43 -19.66
C GLU A 113 4.34 3.17 -19.81
N GLY A 114 4.82 2.07 -19.24
CA GLY A 114 6.21 1.65 -19.25
C GLY A 114 7.06 2.20 -18.10
N ALA A 115 6.61 3.22 -17.37
CA ALA A 115 7.27 3.67 -16.14
C ALA A 115 7.10 2.60 -15.03
N PRO A 116 8.00 2.55 -14.02
CA PRO A 116 7.80 1.67 -12.87
C PRO A 116 6.47 1.94 -12.16
N ASP A 117 5.64 0.91 -12.02
CA ASP A 117 4.41 0.99 -11.24
C ASP A 117 4.75 1.10 -9.74
N PRO A 118 4.14 2.03 -8.99
CA PRO A 118 4.49 2.26 -7.59
C PRO A 118 3.87 1.26 -6.61
N HIS A 119 2.86 0.46 -7.00
CA HIS A 119 2.00 -0.33 -6.10
C HIS A 119 2.61 -1.68 -5.70
N LEU A 120 3.92 -1.71 -5.36
CA LEU A 120 4.65 -2.94 -5.05
C LEU A 120 4.03 -3.72 -3.89
N TRP A 121 3.50 -3.01 -2.87
CA TRP A 121 2.89 -3.64 -1.69
C TRP A 121 1.69 -4.52 -1.99
N MET A 122 1.11 -4.44 -3.19
CA MET A 122 0.04 -5.33 -3.63
C MET A 122 0.52 -6.77 -3.89
N ASP A 123 1.83 -7.00 -3.94
CA ASP A 123 2.43 -8.32 -3.76
C ASP A 123 2.94 -8.46 -2.31
N VAL A 124 2.39 -9.40 -1.56
CA VAL A 124 2.78 -9.65 -0.16
C VAL A 124 4.28 -9.89 0.00
N ARG A 125 4.94 -10.47 -1.01
CA ARG A 125 6.38 -10.69 -1.01
C ARG A 125 7.18 -9.37 -1.10
N ALA A 126 6.66 -8.38 -1.82
CA ALA A 126 7.26 -7.03 -1.83
C ALA A 126 7.07 -6.33 -0.49
N ALA A 127 5.90 -6.48 0.16
CA ALA A 127 5.67 -5.94 1.50
C ALA A 127 6.66 -6.51 2.54
N ARG A 128 7.12 -7.77 2.40
CA ARG A 128 8.21 -8.32 3.22
C ARG A 128 9.52 -7.55 3.06
N GLU A 129 9.83 -7.10 1.85
CA GLU A 129 11.02 -6.30 1.60
C GLU A 129 10.87 -4.88 2.15
N TYR A 130 9.66 -4.30 2.13
CA TYR A 130 9.36 -3.06 2.85
C TYR A 130 9.63 -3.21 4.36
N VAL A 131 9.17 -4.30 4.97
CA VAL A 131 9.44 -4.62 6.38
C VAL A 131 10.94 -4.71 6.68
N ARG A 132 11.75 -5.25 5.76
CA ARG A 132 13.21 -5.25 5.88
C ARG A 132 13.77 -3.83 5.87
N THR A 133 13.38 -3.01 4.90
CA THR A 133 13.85 -1.62 4.75
C THR A 133 13.43 -0.77 5.95
N ILE A 134 12.18 -0.89 6.42
CA ILE A 134 11.68 -0.23 7.63
C ILE A 134 12.52 -0.61 8.85
N ARG A 135 12.78 -1.91 9.05
CA ARG A 135 13.62 -2.39 10.16
C ARG A 135 15.01 -1.77 10.13
N GLU A 136 15.66 -1.79 8.96
CA GLU A 136 17.01 -1.25 8.80
C GLU A 136 17.08 0.25 9.14
N ALA A 137 16.13 1.04 8.64
CA ALA A 137 16.05 2.46 8.94
C ALA A 137 15.75 2.74 10.43
N LEU A 138 14.87 1.95 11.07
CA LEU A 138 14.60 2.07 12.50
C LEU A 138 15.81 1.69 13.36
N GLU A 139 16.58 0.67 12.96
CA GLU A 139 17.82 0.28 13.67
C GLU A 139 18.90 1.38 13.58
N GLU A 140 18.97 2.08 12.44
CA GLU A 140 19.89 3.21 12.26
C GLU A 140 19.48 4.42 13.09
N ALA A 141 18.19 4.77 13.09
CA ALA A 141 17.65 5.91 13.85
C ALA A 141 17.61 5.67 15.38
N ASP A 142 17.37 4.43 15.82
CA ASP A 142 17.33 4.03 17.24
C ASP A 142 18.08 2.71 17.45
N PRO A 143 19.43 2.74 17.55
CA PRO A 143 20.22 1.54 17.81
C PRO A 143 19.85 0.81 19.10
N GLY A 144 19.33 1.54 20.12
CA GLY A 144 18.89 0.98 21.38
C GLY A 144 17.66 0.05 21.24
N GLY A 145 16.86 0.24 20.19
CA GLY A 145 15.68 -0.57 19.85
C GLY A 145 15.96 -1.76 18.94
N ALA A 146 17.16 -1.87 18.36
CA ALA A 146 17.50 -2.79 17.26
C ALA A 146 17.08 -4.24 17.50
N ALA A 147 17.32 -4.80 18.68
CA ALA A 147 16.93 -6.18 19.00
C ALA A 147 15.40 -6.38 18.97
N GLY A 148 14.64 -5.36 19.40
CA GLY A 148 13.18 -5.35 19.36
C GLY A 148 12.65 -5.27 17.92
N TYR A 149 13.23 -4.39 17.11
CA TYR A 149 12.86 -4.24 15.70
C TYR A 149 13.11 -5.53 14.91
N ARG A 150 14.28 -6.16 15.10
CA ARG A 150 14.60 -7.46 14.43
C ARG A 150 13.60 -8.56 14.77
N ARG A 151 13.25 -8.71 16.05
CA ARG A 151 12.29 -9.72 16.49
C ARG A 151 10.92 -9.47 15.85
N ARG A 152 10.36 -8.25 16.00
CA ARG A 152 9.04 -7.91 15.44
C ARG A 152 9.01 -8.01 13.92
N ALA A 153 10.07 -7.58 13.23
CA ALA A 153 10.17 -7.74 11.79
C ALA A 153 10.21 -9.22 11.37
N ALA A 154 10.90 -10.09 12.12
CA ALA A 154 10.91 -11.53 11.85
C ALA A 154 9.51 -12.13 12.05
N ASP A 155 8.87 -11.86 13.19
CA ASP A 155 7.52 -12.34 13.50
C ASP A 155 6.49 -11.85 12.46
N PHE A 156 6.61 -10.60 12.01
CA PHE A 156 5.70 -10.04 11.03
C PHE A 156 5.93 -10.63 9.63
N LYS A 157 7.19 -10.90 9.24
CA LYS A 157 7.50 -11.59 7.98
C LYS A 157 6.92 -12.99 7.93
N GLU A 158 6.95 -13.75 9.03
CA GLU A 158 6.29 -15.07 9.10
C GLU A 158 4.77 -14.94 8.89
N ARG A 159 4.15 -13.91 9.45
CA ARG A 159 2.72 -13.64 9.22
C ARG A 159 2.42 -13.25 7.77
N LEU A 160 3.32 -12.51 7.12
CA LEU A 160 3.21 -12.17 5.70
C LEU A 160 3.40 -13.40 4.80
N ASP A 161 4.30 -14.32 5.14
CA ASP A 161 4.43 -15.60 4.41
C ASP A 161 3.15 -16.43 4.50
N ALA A 162 2.58 -16.56 5.70
CA ALA A 162 1.30 -17.23 5.89
C ALA A 162 0.14 -16.54 5.14
N LEU A 163 0.15 -15.20 5.09
CA LEU A 163 -0.81 -14.42 4.30
C LEU A 163 -0.67 -14.68 2.81
N HIS A 164 0.55 -14.73 2.28
CA HIS A 164 0.78 -15.02 0.86
C HIS A 164 0.17 -16.39 0.49
N ASP A 165 0.45 -17.42 1.28
CA ASP A 165 -0.10 -18.76 1.08
C ASP A 165 -1.64 -18.80 1.21
N GLU A 166 -2.21 -17.99 2.11
CA GLU A 166 -3.66 -17.85 2.24
C GLU A 166 -4.28 -17.22 1.00
N VAL A 167 -3.70 -16.12 0.50
CA VAL A 167 -4.16 -15.42 -0.70
C VAL A 167 -4.06 -16.32 -1.94
N VAL A 168 -2.97 -17.07 -2.10
CA VAL A 168 -2.81 -18.06 -3.18
C VAL A 168 -3.97 -19.06 -3.15
N ARG A 169 -4.23 -19.70 -2.00
CA ARG A 169 -5.31 -20.70 -1.87
C ARG A 169 -6.69 -20.11 -2.13
N GLU A 170 -6.93 -18.87 -1.73
CA GLU A 170 -8.21 -18.22 -1.96
C GLU A 170 -8.43 -17.94 -3.45
N LEU A 171 -7.41 -17.45 -4.14
CA LEU A 171 -7.47 -17.09 -5.56
C LEU A 171 -7.38 -18.30 -6.51
N GLU A 172 -6.86 -19.44 -6.07
CA GLU A 172 -6.91 -20.70 -6.83
C GLU A 172 -8.35 -21.14 -7.14
N ARG A 173 -9.35 -20.66 -6.38
CA ARG A 173 -10.78 -20.91 -6.62
C ARG A 173 -11.30 -20.25 -7.90
N VAL A 174 -10.59 -19.25 -8.44
CA VAL A 174 -10.96 -18.58 -9.69
C VAL A 174 -10.49 -19.40 -10.87
N PRO A 175 -11.39 -19.82 -11.79
CA PRO A 175 -11.00 -20.54 -13.01
C PRO A 175 -10.05 -19.71 -13.86
N ALA A 176 -9.05 -20.35 -14.50
CA ALA A 176 -8.01 -19.66 -15.26
C ALA A 176 -8.54 -18.72 -16.35
N GLN A 177 -9.64 -19.11 -17.01
CA GLN A 177 -10.29 -18.32 -18.06
C GLN A 177 -11.00 -17.06 -17.53
N ARG A 178 -11.21 -16.94 -16.21
CA ARG A 178 -11.84 -15.78 -15.55
C ARG A 178 -10.85 -14.90 -14.82
N ARG A 179 -9.55 -15.21 -14.89
CA ARG A 179 -8.49 -14.47 -14.20
C ARG A 179 -8.11 -13.20 -14.95
N LEU A 180 -9.10 -12.34 -15.22
CA LEU A 180 -8.92 -10.96 -15.66
C LEU A 180 -9.48 -10.02 -14.59
N LEU A 181 -8.62 -9.23 -13.99
CA LEU A 181 -8.97 -8.19 -13.01
C LEU A 181 -8.96 -6.84 -13.73
N VAL A 182 -10.13 -6.21 -13.84
CA VAL A 182 -10.31 -4.87 -14.42
C VAL A 182 -10.72 -3.92 -13.32
N THR A 183 -9.94 -2.86 -13.14
CA THR A 183 -10.08 -1.87 -12.05
C THR A 183 -10.21 -0.45 -12.60
N SER A 184 -10.42 0.56 -11.75
CA SER A 184 -10.41 1.95 -12.19
C SER A 184 -8.98 2.35 -12.59
N GLU A 185 -8.04 2.35 -11.64
CA GLU A 185 -6.61 2.50 -11.86
C GLU A 185 -5.94 1.15 -12.13
N ALA A 186 -4.86 1.14 -12.92
CA ALA A 186 -4.07 -0.05 -13.16
C ALA A 186 -3.12 -0.39 -11.98
N ALA A 187 -3.61 -0.32 -10.74
CA ALA A 187 -2.82 -0.45 -9.50
C ALA A 187 -2.57 -1.90 -9.04
N PHE A 188 -3.09 -2.91 -9.74
CA PHE A 188 -3.02 -4.33 -9.35
C PHE A 188 -1.99 -5.14 -10.14
N VAL A 189 -1.05 -4.50 -10.83
CA VAL A 189 -0.07 -5.22 -11.69
C VAL A 189 0.79 -6.21 -10.89
N TYR A 190 1.19 -5.86 -9.67
CA TYR A 190 1.96 -6.77 -8.81
C TYR A 190 1.10 -7.88 -8.21
N PHE A 191 -0.13 -7.56 -7.79
CA PHE A 191 -1.10 -8.56 -7.35
C PHE A 191 -1.39 -9.57 -8.47
N ALA A 192 -1.71 -9.09 -9.64
CA ALA A 192 -2.00 -9.94 -10.80
C ALA A 192 -0.83 -10.89 -11.13
N ALA A 193 0.39 -10.35 -11.14
CA ALA A 193 1.58 -11.14 -11.40
C ALA A 193 1.92 -12.13 -10.29
N ALA A 194 1.61 -11.81 -9.02
CA ALA A 194 1.86 -12.69 -7.89
C ALA A 194 0.91 -13.89 -7.86
N TYR A 195 -0.33 -13.72 -8.39
CA TYR A 195 -1.42 -14.68 -8.24
C TYR A 195 -1.99 -15.19 -9.56
N ASP A 196 -1.22 -15.05 -10.65
CA ASP A 196 -1.55 -15.57 -11.98
C ASP A 196 -2.85 -15.00 -12.56
N PHE A 197 -3.04 -13.68 -12.45
CA PHE A 197 -4.11 -12.93 -13.09
C PHE A 197 -3.55 -12.08 -14.24
N ARG A 198 -4.41 -11.77 -15.21
CA ARG A 198 -4.26 -10.61 -16.08
C ARG A 198 -4.85 -9.40 -15.36
N HIS A 199 -4.31 -8.24 -15.65
CA HIS A 199 -4.81 -7.00 -15.07
C HIS A 199 -4.84 -5.89 -16.11
N ASP A 200 -5.87 -5.06 -16.04
CA ASP A 200 -5.96 -3.79 -16.73
C ASP A 200 -6.78 -2.79 -15.90
N GLY A 201 -6.61 -1.50 -16.18
CA GLY A 201 -7.36 -0.42 -15.55
C GLY A 201 -7.98 0.51 -16.59
N ILE A 202 -8.96 1.29 -16.19
CA ILE A 202 -9.54 2.31 -17.08
C ILE A 202 -8.45 3.33 -17.44
N TRP A 203 -7.64 3.74 -16.43
CA TRP A 203 -6.43 4.53 -16.62
C TRP A 203 -5.23 3.87 -15.95
N GLY A 204 -4.02 4.32 -16.32
CA GLY A 204 -2.78 3.70 -15.88
C GLY A 204 -2.33 4.11 -14.49
N SER A 205 -2.54 5.39 -14.13
CA SER A 205 -2.13 5.96 -12.84
C SER A 205 -3.04 7.13 -12.46
N ASN A 206 -3.34 7.29 -11.18
CA ASN A 206 -4.07 8.45 -10.65
C ASN A 206 -3.32 9.78 -10.84
N ALA A 207 -2.08 9.74 -11.34
CA ALA A 207 -1.31 10.90 -11.76
C ALA A 207 -1.72 11.46 -13.13
N GLU A 208 -2.62 10.81 -13.85
CA GLU A 208 -3.09 11.22 -15.19
C GLU A 208 -4.57 11.65 -15.17
N GLN A 209 -5.06 12.16 -16.30
CA GLN A 209 -6.48 12.49 -16.44
C GLN A 209 -7.33 11.22 -16.45
N GLU A 210 -8.21 11.09 -15.48
CA GLU A 210 -9.08 9.94 -15.29
C GLU A 210 -10.29 9.92 -16.24
N GLY A 211 -10.66 8.73 -16.70
CA GLY A 211 -11.93 8.47 -17.36
C GLY A 211 -12.16 9.23 -18.67
N THR A 212 -11.10 9.48 -19.44
CA THR A 212 -11.23 10.06 -20.78
C THR A 212 -12.02 9.13 -21.70
N PRO A 213 -12.73 9.67 -22.72
CA PRO A 213 -13.45 8.82 -23.68
C PRO A 213 -12.60 7.73 -24.32
N ARG A 214 -11.32 8.02 -24.59
CA ARG A 214 -10.39 7.04 -25.17
C ARG A 214 -10.10 5.89 -24.19
N GLN A 215 -9.88 6.19 -22.92
CA GLN A 215 -9.66 5.19 -21.86
C GLN A 215 -10.88 4.31 -21.67
N LEU A 216 -12.09 4.92 -21.59
CA LEU A 216 -13.36 4.19 -21.46
C LEU A 216 -13.60 3.25 -22.65
N MET A 217 -13.44 3.75 -23.90
CA MET A 217 -13.64 2.93 -25.10
C MET A 217 -12.67 1.75 -25.13
N ARG A 218 -11.39 1.96 -24.80
CA ARG A 218 -10.37 0.89 -24.76
C ARG A 218 -10.77 -0.23 -23.78
N VAL A 219 -11.26 0.13 -22.58
CA VAL A 219 -11.65 -0.87 -21.59
C VAL A 219 -12.99 -1.52 -21.93
N ILE A 220 -13.94 -0.83 -22.57
CA ILE A 220 -15.16 -1.42 -23.09
C ILE A 220 -14.83 -2.50 -24.12
N ASP A 221 -13.91 -2.23 -25.05
CA ASP A 221 -13.46 -3.22 -26.04
C ASP A 221 -12.82 -4.44 -25.37
N LEU A 222 -11.94 -4.22 -24.37
CA LEU A 222 -11.33 -5.28 -23.58
C LEU A 222 -12.37 -6.14 -22.84
N VAL A 223 -13.33 -5.51 -22.19
CA VAL A 223 -14.39 -6.20 -21.44
C VAL A 223 -15.28 -7.01 -22.38
N ASN A 224 -15.62 -6.49 -23.55
CA ASN A 224 -16.39 -7.22 -24.56
C ASN A 224 -15.63 -8.40 -25.19
N GLU A 225 -14.29 -8.33 -25.26
CA GLU A 225 -13.44 -9.42 -25.74
C GLU A 225 -13.30 -10.56 -24.72
N TRP A 226 -13.15 -10.20 -23.43
CA TRP A 226 -12.81 -11.15 -22.37
C TRP A 226 -13.99 -11.58 -21.50
N GLU A 227 -15.09 -10.85 -21.54
CA GLU A 227 -16.32 -11.10 -20.77
C GLU A 227 -16.06 -11.43 -19.28
N PRO A 228 -15.29 -10.59 -18.51
CA PRO A 228 -15.06 -10.86 -17.10
C PRO A 228 -16.38 -10.81 -16.33
N PRO A 229 -16.58 -11.68 -15.30
CA PRO A 229 -17.83 -11.70 -14.53
C PRO A 229 -18.12 -10.41 -13.77
N ALA A 230 -17.08 -9.66 -13.39
CA ALA A 230 -17.22 -8.40 -12.68
C ALA A 230 -16.06 -7.43 -12.99
N LEU A 231 -16.34 -6.13 -12.87
CA LEU A 231 -15.38 -5.04 -12.84
C LEU A 231 -15.25 -4.51 -11.42
N PHE A 232 -14.08 -3.98 -11.06
CA PHE A 232 -13.81 -3.53 -9.70
C PHE A 232 -13.47 -2.05 -9.68
N TRP A 233 -13.66 -1.42 -8.52
CA TRP A 233 -13.25 -0.06 -8.22
C TRP A 233 -12.51 -0.01 -6.88
N GLU A 234 -11.69 1.02 -6.65
CA GLU A 234 -10.85 1.16 -5.48
C GLU A 234 -11.47 2.12 -4.46
N SER A 235 -11.22 1.86 -3.17
CA SER A 235 -11.87 2.55 -2.04
C SER A 235 -11.58 4.05 -1.94
N THR A 236 -10.51 4.52 -2.58
CA THR A 236 -10.08 5.93 -2.59
C THR A 236 -10.60 6.70 -3.81
N ILE A 237 -11.25 6.03 -4.77
CA ILE A 237 -11.68 6.56 -6.05
C ILE A 237 -13.21 6.44 -6.19
N SER A 238 -13.82 7.29 -7.03
CA SER A 238 -15.24 7.18 -7.36
C SER A 238 -15.50 6.02 -8.31
N ASP A 239 -16.54 5.22 -8.03
CA ASP A 239 -16.98 4.09 -8.87
C ASP A 239 -17.66 4.50 -10.20
N ARG A 240 -17.84 5.81 -10.44
CA ARG A 240 -18.61 6.35 -11.59
C ARG A 240 -18.13 5.84 -12.94
N TYR A 241 -16.82 5.73 -13.14
CA TYR A 241 -16.24 5.32 -14.41
C TYR A 241 -16.38 3.81 -14.65
N VAL A 242 -16.13 3.02 -13.60
CA VAL A 242 -16.36 1.56 -13.66
C VAL A 242 -17.84 1.26 -13.93
N ARG A 243 -18.77 2.00 -13.29
CA ARG A 243 -20.21 1.89 -13.57
C ARG A 243 -20.57 2.29 -15.00
N SER A 244 -19.88 3.28 -15.57
CA SER A 244 -20.09 3.65 -16.98
C SER A 244 -19.71 2.50 -17.92
N VAL A 245 -18.53 1.89 -17.74
CA VAL A 245 -18.09 0.71 -18.51
C VAL A 245 -19.06 -0.45 -18.31
N ALA A 246 -19.46 -0.73 -17.08
CA ALA A 246 -20.38 -1.80 -16.72
C ALA A 246 -21.76 -1.63 -17.40
N SER A 247 -22.26 -0.40 -17.46
CA SER A 247 -23.53 -0.07 -18.13
C SER A 247 -23.50 -0.35 -19.63
N GLU A 248 -22.36 -0.10 -20.30
CA GLU A 248 -22.20 -0.34 -21.75
C GLU A 248 -21.98 -1.83 -22.08
N THR A 249 -21.35 -2.57 -21.17
CA THR A 249 -20.97 -3.98 -21.40
C THR A 249 -21.94 -4.98 -20.77
N GLY A 250 -22.84 -4.53 -19.89
CA GLY A 250 -23.72 -5.42 -19.13
C GLY A 250 -23.01 -6.18 -17.99
N THR A 251 -21.75 -5.84 -17.67
CA THR A 251 -20.95 -6.52 -16.66
C THR A 251 -21.31 -6.00 -15.25
N ARG A 252 -21.21 -6.86 -14.23
CA ARG A 252 -21.43 -6.43 -12.84
C ARG A 252 -20.29 -5.54 -12.33
N VAL A 253 -20.59 -4.71 -11.32
CA VAL A 253 -19.59 -3.94 -10.57
C VAL A 253 -19.48 -4.50 -9.16
N ALA A 254 -18.26 -4.76 -8.74
CA ALA A 254 -17.89 -5.19 -7.40
C ALA A 254 -16.85 -4.25 -6.76
N GLY A 255 -16.77 -4.25 -5.46
CA GLY A 255 -15.82 -3.40 -4.73
C GLY A 255 -16.44 -2.75 -3.49
N PRO A 256 -15.70 -1.85 -2.84
CA PRO A 256 -14.36 -1.43 -3.24
C PRO A 256 -13.28 -2.47 -2.96
N LEU A 257 -12.21 -2.46 -3.77
CA LEU A 257 -10.92 -3.03 -3.41
C LEU A 257 -10.09 -1.97 -2.68
N TYR A 258 -9.24 -2.38 -1.75
CA TYR A 258 -8.34 -1.49 -1.04
C TYR A 258 -6.94 -1.55 -1.67
N VAL A 259 -6.36 -0.39 -1.97
CA VAL A 259 -5.02 -0.24 -2.56
C VAL A 259 -4.20 0.76 -1.77
N ASP A 260 -4.49 2.05 -1.93
CA ASP A 260 -3.71 3.19 -1.39
C ASP A 260 -4.04 3.51 0.07
N SER A 261 -5.02 2.82 0.61
CA SER A 261 -5.46 3.03 1.98
C SER A 261 -6.00 1.76 2.60
N VAL A 262 -5.70 1.53 3.87
CA VAL A 262 -6.49 0.62 4.70
C VAL A 262 -7.81 1.31 5.10
N SER A 263 -8.78 0.56 5.59
CA SER A 263 -10.04 1.13 6.09
C SER A 263 -9.84 1.85 7.44
N ALA A 264 -10.86 2.57 7.87
CA ALA A 264 -10.95 2.98 9.28
C ALA A 264 -10.92 1.75 10.21
N SER A 265 -10.57 1.96 11.48
CA SER A 265 -10.41 0.87 12.47
C SER A 265 -11.66 0.01 12.68
N SER A 266 -12.85 0.53 12.37
CA SER A 266 -14.13 -0.19 12.41
C SER A 266 -14.54 -0.82 11.07
N GLY A 267 -13.74 -0.66 10.03
CA GLY A 267 -14.01 -1.20 8.69
C GLY A 267 -13.48 -2.63 8.50
N GLU A 268 -13.60 -3.14 7.29
CA GLU A 268 -13.29 -4.53 6.97
C GLU A 268 -11.79 -4.80 6.71
N ALA A 269 -11.01 -3.74 6.45
CA ALA A 269 -9.59 -3.80 6.09
C ALA A 269 -8.75 -2.81 6.93
N PRO A 270 -8.77 -2.89 8.30
CA PRO A 270 -8.13 -1.90 9.16
C PRO A 270 -6.61 -1.99 9.23
N ASP A 271 -6.00 -3.01 8.66
CA ASP A 271 -4.56 -3.24 8.58
C ASP A 271 -4.20 -3.91 7.24
N TYR A 272 -2.91 -3.98 6.92
CA TYR A 272 -2.42 -4.55 5.66
C TYR A 272 -2.82 -6.02 5.46
N ILE A 273 -2.74 -6.84 6.50
CA ILE A 273 -3.12 -8.27 6.42
C ILE A 273 -4.61 -8.41 6.12
N SER A 274 -5.44 -7.66 6.82
CA SER A 274 -6.89 -7.63 6.61
C SER A 274 -7.25 -7.11 5.22
N MET A 275 -6.53 -6.11 4.73
CA MET A 275 -6.69 -5.53 3.39
C MET A 275 -6.45 -6.59 2.30
N MET A 276 -5.34 -7.29 2.35
CA MET A 276 -5.02 -8.31 1.35
C MET A 276 -5.96 -9.50 1.39
N ARG A 277 -6.40 -9.92 2.59
CA ARG A 277 -7.42 -10.96 2.76
C ARG A 277 -8.77 -10.55 2.20
N PHE A 278 -9.20 -9.34 2.47
CA PHE A 278 -10.46 -8.80 1.96
C PHE A 278 -10.45 -8.77 0.44
N ASN A 279 -9.40 -8.18 -0.15
CA ASN A 279 -9.26 -8.10 -1.61
C ASN A 279 -9.27 -9.49 -2.25
N ALA A 280 -8.50 -10.43 -1.72
CA ALA A 280 -8.45 -11.80 -2.27
C ALA A 280 -9.81 -12.49 -2.22
N ARG A 281 -10.54 -12.38 -1.10
CA ARG A 281 -11.89 -12.96 -0.94
C ARG A 281 -12.89 -12.31 -1.90
N LEU A 282 -12.87 -10.98 -2.01
CA LEU A 282 -13.77 -10.26 -2.92
C LEU A 282 -13.52 -10.68 -4.36
N VAL A 283 -12.27 -10.68 -4.81
CA VAL A 283 -11.91 -11.12 -6.16
C VAL A 283 -12.31 -12.59 -6.40
N ALA A 284 -12.01 -13.49 -5.46
CA ALA A 284 -12.34 -14.90 -5.57
C ALA A 284 -13.86 -15.14 -5.63
N ASN A 285 -14.64 -14.40 -4.85
CA ASN A 285 -16.09 -14.53 -4.83
C ASN A 285 -16.73 -14.01 -6.12
N GLU A 286 -16.26 -12.86 -6.62
CA GLU A 286 -16.87 -12.21 -7.77
C GLU A 286 -16.47 -12.83 -9.11
N LEU A 287 -15.25 -13.36 -9.21
CA LEU A 287 -14.75 -14.01 -10.43
C LEU A 287 -14.89 -15.54 -10.42
N GLY A 288 -15.04 -16.15 -9.22
CA GLY A 288 -15.08 -17.61 -9.04
C GLY A 288 -16.45 -18.24 -9.22
N VAL A 289 -17.54 -17.48 -9.07
CA VAL A 289 -18.92 -18.03 -9.09
C VAL A 289 -19.43 -18.27 -10.50
N ASP A 290 -19.94 -19.48 -10.77
CA ASP A 290 -20.79 -19.70 -11.94
C ASP A 290 -22.17 -19.08 -11.67
N GLU A 291 -22.56 -18.06 -12.43
CA GLU A 291 -23.95 -17.65 -12.52
C GLU A 291 -24.73 -18.84 -13.16
N ARG A 292 -25.47 -19.57 -12.34
CA ARG A 292 -26.48 -20.52 -12.82
C ARG A 292 -27.82 -19.83 -12.95
#